data_6fd506a78312a7b3034ffc5532310a39
#
_entry.id   6fd506a78312a7b3034ffc5532310a39
#
_cell.length_a   1.000
_cell.length_b   1.000
_cell.length_c   1.000
_cell.angle_alpha   90.00
_cell.angle_beta   90.00
_cell.angle_gamma   90.00
#
_symmetry.space_group_name_H-M   'P 1'
#
loop_
_entity.id
_entity.type
_entity.pdbx_description
1 polymer ?
#
loop_
_entity_poly.entity_id
_entity_poly.type
_entity_poly.pdbx_seq_one_letter_code
_entity_poly.pdbx_strand_id
1 'polypeptide(L)'
;MRWWCSAVKQDWDWTPRPYIGVWLLIAGIVALYARMWQKHRVEFETLDDDKHYMRRFAGGVFFLWVASDWPIGTLGGGYLASVHMMQFMLYTFAAAPLLMLGTPEWMARSVLDRLHLRGVWFALSRPLVAVLLSNAFLIATHSPIGVDSLRSSQFGSFAMDMIWLFSGFVLWSPIINPLREAGMTSAPGRIVYLFLAAALVPMIPGGFITFSPSALYSTYELAPRVGLSPLHDQQLAGVIMKLGSIPVVWTAMGVIWFRWYKKDSQRPVHRRAAVQRDPAPAEGSTHALH
;
A
#
# COMPACT_ATOMS: atom_id res chain seq x y z
N MET A 1 -23.26 -21.20 -4.49
CA MET A 1 -22.86 -19.82 -4.83
C MET A 1 -21.49 -19.56 -4.27
N ARG A 2 -20.56 -19.04 -5.07
CA ARG A 2 -19.21 -18.70 -4.56
C ARG A 2 -19.25 -17.32 -3.94
N TRP A 3 -18.71 -17.19 -2.75
CA TRP A 3 -18.66 -15.91 -2.04
C TRP A 3 -17.35 -15.13 -2.27
N TRP A 4 -16.24 -15.84 -2.65
CA TRP A 4 -14.95 -15.24 -2.98
C TRP A 4 -14.31 -15.91 -4.18
N CYS A 5 -13.43 -15.19 -4.91
CA CYS A 5 -12.67 -15.71 -6.05
C CYS A 5 -11.66 -16.76 -5.58
N SER A 6 -11.61 -17.92 -6.23
CA SER A 6 -10.63 -18.98 -5.96
C SER A 6 -10.46 -19.86 -7.21
N ALA A 7 -9.45 -20.72 -7.23
CA ALA A 7 -9.20 -21.62 -8.33
C ALA A 7 -10.44 -22.45 -8.70
N VAL A 8 -10.67 -22.60 -10.01
CA VAL A 8 -11.77 -23.36 -10.59
C VAL A 8 -11.28 -24.18 -11.77
N LYS A 9 -11.92 -25.34 -11.98
CA LYS A 9 -11.67 -26.23 -13.12
C LYS A 9 -12.66 -26.00 -14.27
N GLN A 10 -13.29 -24.83 -14.35
CA GLN A 10 -14.26 -24.49 -15.38
C GLN A 10 -13.63 -23.60 -16.43
N ASP A 11 -13.90 -23.86 -17.69
CA ASP A 11 -13.41 -23.02 -18.79
C ASP A 11 -13.82 -21.55 -18.59
N TRP A 12 -12.91 -20.64 -19.00
CA TRP A 12 -13.16 -19.22 -18.91
C TRP A 12 -14.24 -18.80 -19.89
N ASP A 13 -15.23 -18.11 -19.39
CA ASP A 13 -16.18 -17.34 -20.18
C ASP A 13 -16.27 -15.90 -19.65
N TRP A 14 -16.70 -14.98 -20.47
CA TRP A 14 -16.85 -13.56 -20.11
C TRP A 14 -18.18 -13.26 -19.41
N THR A 15 -18.88 -14.27 -18.92
CA THR A 15 -20.12 -14.07 -18.13
C THR A 15 -19.80 -13.45 -16.79
N PRO A 16 -20.35 -12.25 -16.47
CA PRO A 16 -20.12 -11.60 -15.19
C PRO A 16 -20.55 -12.48 -13.99
N ARG A 17 -19.67 -12.63 -13.04
CA ARG A 17 -19.88 -13.46 -11.84
C ARG A 17 -19.55 -12.65 -10.58
N PRO A 18 -20.47 -11.80 -10.09
CA PRO A 18 -20.23 -11.01 -8.88
C PRO A 18 -20.09 -11.92 -7.66
N TYR A 19 -19.14 -11.58 -6.78
CA TYR A 19 -18.86 -12.33 -5.56
C TYR A 19 -19.46 -11.60 -4.36
N ILE A 20 -20.49 -12.21 -3.73
CA ILE A 20 -21.23 -11.59 -2.62
C ILE A 20 -20.33 -11.16 -1.46
N GLY A 21 -19.29 -11.91 -1.15
CA GLY A 21 -18.32 -11.58 -0.08
C GLY A 21 -17.54 -10.30 -0.38
N VAL A 22 -17.17 -10.07 -1.66
CA VAL A 22 -16.51 -8.82 -2.06
C VAL A 22 -17.45 -7.64 -1.84
N TRP A 23 -18.71 -7.75 -2.30
CA TRP A 23 -19.69 -6.68 -2.14
C TRP A 23 -20.01 -6.39 -0.68
N LEU A 24 -20.11 -7.42 0.17
CA LEU A 24 -20.32 -7.25 1.62
C LEU A 24 -19.11 -6.58 2.28
N LEU A 25 -17.88 -6.96 1.91
CA LEU A 25 -16.67 -6.31 2.41
C LEU A 25 -16.64 -4.83 2.03
N ILE A 26 -16.87 -4.51 0.75
CA ILE A 26 -16.88 -3.13 0.25
C ILE A 26 -17.99 -2.31 0.94
N ALA A 27 -19.20 -2.85 0.99
CA ALA A 27 -20.32 -2.18 1.65
C ALA A 27 -20.02 -1.94 3.15
N GLY A 28 -19.43 -2.91 3.84
CA GLY A 28 -19.05 -2.79 5.25
C GLY A 28 -18.00 -1.69 5.47
N ILE A 29 -16.95 -1.65 4.64
CA ILE A 29 -15.90 -0.63 4.71
C ILE A 29 -16.49 0.77 4.47
N VAL A 30 -17.31 0.93 3.42
CA VAL A 30 -17.95 2.22 3.08
C VAL A 30 -18.93 2.65 4.16
N ALA A 31 -19.77 1.73 4.65
CA ALA A 31 -20.74 2.03 5.72
C ALA A 31 -20.05 2.45 7.02
N LEU A 32 -18.96 1.76 7.42
CA LEU A 32 -18.18 2.12 8.61
C LEU A 32 -17.56 3.51 8.45
N TYR A 33 -16.94 3.79 7.32
CA TYR A 33 -16.33 5.09 7.02
C TYR A 33 -17.39 6.21 7.04
N ALA A 34 -18.52 6.02 6.35
CA ALA A 34 -19.61 6.98 6.31
C ALA A 34 -20.20 7.24 7.69
N ARG A 35 -20.41 6.17 8.50
CA ARG A 35 -20.92 6.29 9.87
C ARG A 35 -19.98 7.08 10.78
N MET A 36 -18.67 6.87 10.65
CA MET A 36 -17.68 7.61 11.41
C MET A 36 -17.69 9.09 11.04
N TRP A 37 -17.78 9.42 9.73
CA TRP A 37 -17.92 10.79 9.26
C TRP A 37 -19.22 11.47 9.73
N GLN A 38 -20.36 10.78 9.66
CA GLN A 38 -21.62 11.31 10.14
C GLN A 38 -21.55 11.66 11.63
N LYS A 39 -20.99 10.74 12.44
CA LYS A 39 -20.82 10.99 13.88
C LYS A 39 -19.90 12.19 14.13
N HIS A 40 -18.78 12.29 13.42
CA HIS A 40 -17.82 13.37 13.58
C HIS A 40 -18.41 14.74 13.18
N ARG A 41 -19.21 14.80 12.09
CA ARG A 41 -19.87 16.03 11.66
C ARG A 41 -20.93 16.54 12.62
N VAL A 42 -21.59 15.65 13.34
CA VAL A 42 -22.58 16.05 14.37
C VAL A 42 -21.86 16.63 15.59
N GLU A 43 -20.66 16.14 15.90
CA GLU A 43 -19.89 16.56 17.08
C GLU A 43 -19.03 17.80 16.83
N PHE A 44 -18.58 18.00 15.58
CA PHE A 44 -17.70 19.10 15.18
C PHE A 44 -18.19 19.74 13.88
N GLU A 45 -18.27 21.07 13.81
CA GLU A 45 -18.48 21.79 12.55
C GLU A 45 -17.26 21.58 11.63
N THR A 46 -17.41 20.70 10.63
CA THR A 46 -16.31 20.35 9.72
C THR A 46 -16.20 21.36 8.59
N LEU A 47 -14.99 21.85 8.34
CA LEU A 47 -14.64 22.73 7.23
C LEU A 47 -14.66 21.98 5.89
N ASP A 48 -14.81 22.73 4.80
CA ASP A 48 -14.93 22.24 3.40
C ASP A 48 -13.69 21.44 2.89
N ASP A 49 -12.59 21.45 3.65
CA ASP A 49 -11.29 20.82 3.29
C ASP A 49 -11.29 19.26 3.41
N ASP A 50 -12.37 18.67 3.90
CA ASP A 50 -12.45 17.20 4.12
C ASP A 50 -12.71 16.38 2.86
N LYS A 51 -13.10 17.03 1.75
CA LYS A 51 -13.43 16.33 0.48
C LYS A 51 -12.24 15.55 -0.09
N HIS A 52 -11.03 15.99 0.17
CA HIS A 52 -9.83 15.28 -0.31
C HIS A 52 -9.62 13.91 0.35
N TYR A 53 -9.98 13.75 1.64
CA TYR A 53 -9.95 12.45 2.30
C TYR A 53 -10.96 11.48 1.67
N MET A 54 -12.20 11.95 1.47
CA MET A 54 -13.26 11.12 0.88
C MET A 54 -12.90 10.66 -0.55
N ARG A 55 -12.32 11.55 -1.38
CA ARG A 55 -11.90 11.20 -2.75
C ARG A 55 -10.80 10.15 -2.76
N ARG A 56 -9.80 10.27 -1.87
CA ARG A 56 -8.72 9.28 -1.75
C ARG A 56 -9.25 7.95 -1.24
N PHE A 57 -10.10 7.98 -0.21
CA PHE A 57 -10.73 6.78 0.32
C PHE A 57 -11.57 6.06 -0.75
N ALA A 58 -12.40 6.80 -1.48
CA ALA A 58 -13.21 6.25 -2.59
C ALA A 58 -12.31 5.63 -3.68
N GLY A 59 -11.19 6.26 -4.01
CA GLY A 59 -10.19 5.69 -4.93
C GLY A 59 -9.60 4.39 -4.40
N GLY A 60 -9.26 4.33 -3.10
CA GLY A 60 -8.77 3.12 -2.45
C GLY A 60 -9.79 1.98 -2.46
N VAL A 61 -11.05 2.29 -2.16
CA VAL A 61 -12.18 1.33 -2.24
C VAL A 61 -12.41 0.86 -3.66
N PHE A 62 -12.31 1.74 -4.65
CA PHE A 62 -12.43 1.39 -6.07
C PHE A 62 -11.37 0.38 -6.48
N PHE A 63 -10.10 0.61 -6.16
CA PHE A 63 -9.03 -0.34 -6.50
C PHE A 63 -9.15 -1.65 -5.73
N LEU A 64 -9.60 -1.61 -4.48
CA LEU A 64 -9.89 -2.80 -3.70
C LEU A 64 -11.00 -3.64 -4.35
N TRP A 65 -12.09 -3.01 -4.76
CA TRP A 65 -13.19 -3.66 -5.46
C TRP A 65 -12.75 -4.25 -6.80
N VAL A 66 -12.07 -3.48 -7.65
CA VAL A 66 -11.57 -3.92 -8.96
C VAL A 66 -10.62 -5.12 -8.83
N ALA A 67 -9.74 -5.12 -7.82
CA ALA A 67 -8.82 -6.23 -7.59
C ALA A 67 -9.53 -7.50 -7.10
N SER A 68 -10.64 -7.36 -6.35
CA SER A 68 -11.30 -8.47 -5.67
C SER A 68 -12.41 -9.13 -6.48
N ASP A 69 -13.10 -8.37 -7.34
CA ASP A 69 -14.30 -8.83 -8.05
C ASP A 69 -13.99 -9.26 -9.50
N TRP A 70 -15.03 -9.73 -10.19
CA TRP A 70 -14.94 -10.07 -11.60
C TRP A 70 -14.60 -8.83 -12.46
N PRO A 71 -13.76 -8.95 -13.50
CA PRO A 71 -13.06 -10.15 -14.00
C PRO A 71 -11.70 -10.39 -13.33
N ILE A 72 -11.07 -9.37 -12.74
CA ILE A 72 -9.68 -9.42 -12.23
C ILE A 72 -9.56 -10.42 -11.10
N GLY A 73 -10.48 -10.37 -10.11
CA GLY A 73 -10.54 -11.31 -9.01
C GLY A 73 -10.59 -12.76 -9.46
N THR A 74 -11.44 -13.06 -10.46
CA THR A 74 -11.60 -14.40 -10.98
C THR A 74 -10.38 -14.90 -11.75
N LEU A 75 -9.86 -14.07 -12.66
CA LEU A 75 -8.70 -14.41 -13.48
C LEU A 75 -7.46 -14.67 -12.61
N GLY A 76 -7.16 -13.77 -11.68
CA GLY A 76 -6.02 -13.91 -10.78
C GLY A 76 -6.23 -14.96 -9.69
N GLY A 77 -7.48 -15.24 -9.32
CA GLY A 77 -7.82 -16.27 -8.33
C GLY A 77 -7.61 -17.70 -8.83
N GLY A 78 -7.61 -17.94 -10.15
CA GLY A 78 -7.55 -19.33 -10.61
C GLY A 78 -7.22 -19.58 -12.07
N TYR A 79 -6.87 -18.56 -12.87
CA TYR A 79 -6.58 -18.76 -14.30
C TYR A 79 -5.20 -18.25 -14.72
N LEU A 80 -4.80 -17.05 -14.28
CA LEU A 80 -3.61 -16.36 -14.77
C LEU A 80 -2.74 -15.85 -13.62
N ALA A 81 -1.48 -16.28 -13.59
CA ALA A 81 -0.47 -15.80 -12.65
C ALA A 81 -0.15 -14.32 -12.87
N SER A 82 -0.16 -13.84 -14.10
CA SER A 82 0.04 -12.42 -14.43
C SER A 82 -1.06 -11.52 -13.83
N VAL A 83 -2.31 -11.97 -13.87
CA VAL A 83 -3.43 -11.24 -13.27
C VAL A 83 -3.39 -11.33 -11.73
N HIS A 84 -2.98 -12.47 -11.16
CA HIS A 84 -2.70 -12.60 -9.72
C HIS A 84 -1.65 -11.57 -9.26
N MET A 85 -0.58 -11.39 -10.03
CA MET A 85 0.43 -10.40 -9.73
C MET A 85 -0.11 -8.97 -9.86
N MET A 86 -0.97 -8.71 -10.85
CA MET A 86 -1.65 -7.42 -10.97
C MET A 86 -2.59 -7.15 -9.78
N GLN A 87 -3.33 -8.16 -9.31
CA GLN A 87 -4.12 -8.05 -8.08
C GLN A 87 -3.26 -7.61 -6.89
N PHE A 88 -2.12 -8.30 -6.65
CA PHE A 88 -1.18 -7.92 -5.60
C PHE A 88 -0.75 -6.45 -5.70
N MET A 89 -0.42 -5.98 -6.91
CA MET A 89 -0.07 -4.57 -7.15
C MET A 89 -1.22 -3.63 -6.79
N LEU A 90 -2.45 -3.96 -7.18
CA LEU A 90 -3.63 -3.15 -6.88
C LEU A 90 -3.91 -3.08 -5.37
N TYR A 91 -3.81 -4.19 -4.64
CA TYR A 91 -3.98 -4.22 -3.19
C TYR A 91 -2.91 -3.41 -2.47
N THR A 92 -1.63 -3.65 -2.82
CA THR A 92 -0.49 -3.17 -2.05
C THR A 92 -0.07 -1.75 -2.43
N PHE A 93 -0.12 -1.40 -3.73
CA PHE A 93 0.42 -0.13 -4.23
C PHE A 93 -0.65 0.89 -4.66
N ALA A 94 -1.92 0.48 -4.76
CA ALA A 94 -3.02 1.40 -5.07
C ALA A 94 -4.03 1.49 -3.92
N ALA A 95 -4.68 0.39 -3.55
CA ALA A 95 -5.74 0.40 -2.54
C ALA A 95 -5.20 0.82 -1.16
N ALA A 96 -4.16 0.16 -0.66
CA ALA A 96 -3.62 0.41 0.69
C ALA A 96 -3.19 1.88 0.89
N PRO A 97 -2.32 2.49 0.05
CA PRO A 97 -1.90 3.87 0.25
C PRO A 97 -3.05 4.87 0.10
N LEU A 98 -4.00 4.64 -0.81
CA LEU A 98 -5.15 5.53 -0.97
C LEU A 98 -6.12 5.45 0.20
N LEU A 99 -6.37 4.26 0.76
CA LEU A 99 -7.16 4.09 1.97
C LEU A 99 -6.50 4.79 3.17
N MET A 100 -5.17 4.66 3.34
CA MET A 100 -4.43 5.36 4.39
C MET A 100 -4.48 6.88 4.23
N LEU A 101 -4.23 7.39 3.00
CA LEU A 101 -4.32 8.82 2.69
C LEU A 101 -5.75 9.38 2.79
N GLY A 102 -6.75 8.49 2.66
CA GLY A 102 -8.16 8.81 2.80
C GLY A 102 -8.69 8.70 4.22
N THR A 103 -7.88 8.23 5.17
CA THR A 103 -8.25 8.10 6.59
C THR A 103 -7.67 9.27 7.39
N PRO A 104 -8.51 10.20 7.88
CA PRO A 104 -8.04 11.30 8.73
C PRO A 104 -7.47 10.78 10.05
N GLU A 105 -6.61 11.57 10.67
CA GLU A 105 -5.94 11.20 11.95
C GLU A 105 -6.94 10.86 13.05
N TRP A 106 -8.00 11.67 13.23
CA TRP A 106 -9.02 11.44 14.25
C TRP A 106 -9.72 10.08 14.07
N MET A 107 -9.97 9.66 12.81
CA MET A 107 -10.60 8.39 12.49
C MET A 107 -9.67 7.22 12.79
N ALA A 108 -8.42 7.29 12.35
CA ALA A 108 -7.40 6.27 12.63
C ALA A 108 -7.19 6.11 14.14
N ARG A 109 -7.08 7.22 14.87
CA ARG A 109 -6.94 7.24 16.33
C ARG A 109 -8.12 6.59 17.01
N SER A 110 -9.35 6.97 16.64
CA SER A 110 -10.57 6.39 17.20
C SER A 110 -10.67 4.87 16.99
N VAL A 111 -10.29 4.37 15.80
CA VAL A 111 -10.32 2.92 15.52
C VAL A 111 -9.26 2.19 16.32
N LEU A 112 -8.02 2.66 16.29
CA LEU A 112 -6.89 2.00 16.96
C LEU A 112 -7.03 2.00 18.49
N ASP A 113 -7.56 3.08 19.06
CA ASP A 113 -7.78 3.18 20.51
C ASP A 113 -8.93 2.26 20.96
N ARG A 114 -10.03 2.18 20.20
CA ARG A 114 -11.15 1.25 20.50
C ARG A 114 -10.75 -0.21 20.43
N LEU A 115 -9.86 -0.56 19.51
CA LEU A 115 -9.36 -1.92 19.33
C LEU A 115 -8.14 -2.22 20.21
N HIS A 116 -7.63 -1.24 20.98
CA HIS A 116 -6.40 -1.34 21.77
C HIS A 116 -5.17 -1.72 20.92
N LEU A 117 -5.17 -1.35 19.63
CA LEU A 117 -4.13 -1.71 18.65
C LEU A 117 -3.09 -0.61 18.42
N ARG A 118 -3.18 0.52 19.14
CA ARG A 118 -2.26 1.66 18.94
C ARG A 118 -0.79 1.27 19.10
N GLY A 119 -0.44 0.55 20.17
CA GLY A 119 0.93 0.08 20.40
C GLY A 119 1.42 -0.87 19.31
N VAL A 120 0.55 -1.78 18.86
CA VAL A 120 0.87 -2.70 17.75
C VAL A 120 1.11 -1.90 16.45
N TRP A 121 0.27 -0.91 16.15
CA TRP A 121 0.43 -0.07 14.97
C TRP A 121 1.76 0.71 14.98
N PHE A 122 2.15 1.27 16.13
CA PHE A 122 3.45 1.92 16.29
C PHE A 122 4.62 0.96 16.06
N ALA A 123 4.53 -0.27 16.56
CA ALA A 123 5.55 -1.29 16.34
C ALA A 123 5.65 -1.67 14.85
N LEU A 124 4.51 -1.88 14.17
CA LEU A 124 4.44 -2.21 12.74
C LEU A 124 4.95 -1.06 11.85
N SER A 125 4.80 0.20 12.31
CA SER A 125 5.25 1.39 11.58
C SER A 125 6.76 1.65 11.72
N ARG A 126 7.50 0.87 12.52
CA ARG A 126 8.96 0.96 12.57
C ARG A 126 9.54 0.49 11.23
N PRO A 127 10.43 1.26 10.58
CA PRO A 127 10.89 0.97 9.21
C PRO A 127 11.44 -0.45 9.03
N LEU A 128 12.26 -0.92 9.98
CA LEU A 128 12.82 -2.27 9.91
C LEU A 128 11.74 -3.35 10.02
N VAL A 129 10.78 -3.20 10.95
CA VAL A 129 9.67 -4.14 11.11
C VAL A 129 8.80 -4.14 9.86
N ALA A 130 8.50 -2.96 9.32
CA ALA A 130 7.69 -2.82 8.12
C ALA A 130 8.35 -3.48 6.89
N VAL A 131 9.67 -3.27 6.66
CA VAL A 131 10.42 -3.94 5.58
C VAL A 131 10.37 -5.45 5.74
N LEU A 132 10.73 -5.95 6.92
CA LEU A 132 10.83 -7.40 7.15
C LEU A 132 9.46 -8.07 7.02
N LEU A 133 8.43 -7.51 7.64
CA LEU A 133 7.12 -8.14 7.68
C LEU A 133 6.40 -8.07 6.33
N SER A 134 6.42 -6.92 5.65
CA SER A 134 5.78 -6.79 4.33
C SER A 134 6.44 -7.69 3.30
N ASN A 135 7.77 -7.81 3.31
CA ASN A 135 8.47 -8.70 2.39
C ASN A 135 8.36 -10.19 2.80
N ALA A 136 8.23 -10.51 4.08
CA ALA A 136 7.92 -11.87 4.52
C ALA A 136 6.54 -12.31 3.99
N PHE A 137 5.51 -11.46 4.08
CA PHE A 137 4.21 -11.73 3.48
C PHE A 137 4.28 -11.84 1.96
N LEU A 138 5.03 -10.96 1.30
CA LEU A 138 5.27 -11.06 -0.13
C LEU A 138 5.82 -12.45 -0.50
N ILE A 139 6.93 -12.86 0.11
CA ILE A 139 7.60 -14.13 -0.19
C ILE A 139 6.68 -15.32 0.13
N ALA A 140 6.03 -15.32 1.30
CA ALA A 140 5.16 -16.40 1.71
C ALA A 140 3.97 -16.58 0.75
N THR A 141 3.29 -15.51 0.36
CA THR A 141 2.10 -15.55 -0.51
C THR A 141 2.42 -15.75 -1.99
N HIS A 142 3.67 -15.54 -2.41
CA HIS A 142 4.12 -15.79 -3.79
C HIS A 142 5.02 -17.03 -3.92
N SER A 143 5.25 -17.76 -2.82
CA SER A 143 5.85 -19.09 -2.91
C SER A 143 4.88 -20.08 -3.58
N PRO A 144 5.36 -21.11 -4.30
CA PRO A 144 4.49 -22.14 -4.89
C PRO A 144 3.52 -22.75 -3.87
N ILE A 145 4.04 -23.12 -2.69
CA ILE A 145 3.22 -23.66 -1.60
C ILE A 145 2.15 -22.66 -1.14
N GLY A 146 2.52 -21.38 -1.00
CA GLY A 146 1.59 -20.33 -0.59
C GLY A 146 0.46 -20.11 -1.59
N VAL A 147 0.80 -20.01 -2.88
CA VAL A 147 -0.20 -19.83 -3.96
C VAL A 147 -1.10 -21.06 -4.04
N ASP A 148 -0.53 -22.24 -4.19
CA ASP A 148 -1.29 -23.48 -4.42
C ASP A 148 -2.20 -23.84 -3.24
N SER A 149 -1.75 -23.60 -2.00
CA SER A 149 -2.56 -23.89 -0.81
C SER A 149 -3.67 -22.86 -0.61
N LEU A 150 -3.35 -21.56 -0.73
CA LEU A 150 -4.33 -20.50 -0.44
C LEU A 150 -5.35 -20.33 -1.58
N ARG A 151 -4.95 -20.44 -2.85
CA ARG A 151 -5.88 -20.33 -3.99
C ARG A 151 -6.78 -21.54 -4.16
N SER A 152 -6.49 -22.68 -3.54
CA SER A 152 -7.32 -23.89 -3.59
C SER A 152 -8.72 -23.72 -2.99
N SER A 153 -8.93 -22.75 -2.11
CA SER A 153 -10.21 -22.53 -1.41
C SER A 153 -10.63 -21.04 -1.42
N GLN A 154 -11.94 -20.80 -1.26
CA GLN A 154 -12.45 -19.42 -1.19
C GLN A 154 -11.94 -18.68 0.06
N PHE A 155 -11.87 -19.38 1.20
CA PHE A 155 -11.35 -18.79 2.44
C PHE A 155 -9.85 -18.52 2.35
N GLY A 156 -9.08 -19.43 1.77
CA GLY A 156 -7.65 -19.22 1.53
C GLY A 156 -7.37 -18.04 0.61
N SER A 157 -8.14 -17.91 -0.48
CA SER A 157 -8.05 -16.77 -1.39
C SER A 157 -8.40 -15.46 -0.70
N PHE A 158 -9.48 -15.42 0.08
CA PHE A 158 -9.83 -14.27 0.90
C PHE A 158 -8.70 -13.90 1.87
N ALA A 159 -8.15 -14.89 2.57
CA ALA A 159 -7.03 -14.66 3.50
C ALA A 159 -5.81 -14.09 2.78
N MET A 160 -5.44 -14.63 1.62
CA MET A 160 -4.35 -14.12 0.78
C MET A 160 -4.56 -12.66 0.40
N ASP A 161 -5.75 -12.33 -0.09
CA ASP A 161 -6.10 -10.97 -0.53
C ASP A 161 -6.07 -9.98 0.66
N MET A 162 -6.54 -10.38 1.84
CA MET A 162 -6.46 -9.56 3.07
C MET A 162 -5.02 -9.42 3.57
N ILE A 163 -4.19 -10.47 3.45
CA ILE A 163 -2.76 -10.40 3.76
C ILE A 163 -2.07 -9.37 2.86
N TRP A 164 -2.39 -9.31 1.58
CA TRP A 164 -1.83 -8.32 0.65
C TRP A 164 -2.23 -6.89 0.99
N LEU A 165 -3.51 -6.67 1.31
CA LEU A 165 -3.98 -5.37 1.75
C LEU A 165 -3.29 -4.94 3.05
N PHE A 166 -3.21 -5.84 4.03
CA PHE A 166 -2.52 -5.59 5.29
C PHE A 166 -1.02 -5.34 5.10
N SER A 167 -0.37 -6.16 4.27
CA SER A 167 1.03 -5.98 3.88
C SER A 167 1.27 -4.59 3.26
N GLY A 168 0.34 -4.12 2.43
CA GLY A 168 0.35 -2.77 1.90
C GLY A 168 0.26 -1.70 2.99
N PHE A 169 -0.64 -1.85 3.96
CA PHE A 169 -0.71 -0.92 5.09
C PHE A 169 0.60 -0.89 5.89
N VAL A 170 1.20 -2.04 6.16
CA VAL A 170 2.49 -2.13 6.85
C VAL A 170 3.59 -1.48 6.02
N LEU A 171 3.69 -1.79 4.72
CA LEU A 171 4.69 -1.24 3.81
C LEU A 171 4.66 0.29 3.76
N TRP A 172 3.46 0.87 3.69
CA TRP A 172 3.30 2.32 3.54
C TRP A 172 3.29 3.08 4.87
N SER A 173 3.10 2.41 6.01
CA SER A 173 2.96 3.07 7.32
C SER A 173 4.17 3.92 7.75
N PRO A 174 5.44 3.61 7.42
CA PRO A 174 6.54 4.53 7.72
C PRO A 174 6.54 5.82 6.89
N ILE A 175 5.86 5.81 5.73
CA ILE A 175 5.87 6.90 4.75
C ILE A 175 4.65 7.80 4.88
N ILE A 176 3.45 7.21 4.86
CA ILE A 176 2.14 7.87 4.86
C ILE A 176 1.31 7.34 6.03
N ASN A 177 1.64 7.76 7.24
CA ASN A 177 0.92 7.32 8.42
C ASN A 177 -0.20 8.30 8.78
N PRO A 178 -1.45 7.85 8.97
CA PRO A 178 -2.50 8.70 9.52
C PRO A 178 -2.13 9.28 10.89
N LEU A 179 -1.44 8.51 11.74
CA LEU A 179 -0.85 8.98 12.99
C LEU A 179 0.55 9.54 12.70
N ARG A 180 0.69 10.86 12.65
CA ARG A 180 1.93 11.54 12.26
C ARG A 180 3.13 11.16 13.11
N GLU A 181 2.91 10.87 14.40
CA GLU A 181 3.93 10.48 15.35
C GLU A 181 4.51 9.08 15.10
N ALA A 182 3.81 8.22 14.35
CA ALA A 182 4.27 6.87 14.03
C ALA A 182 5.07 6.78 12.71
N GLY A 183 5.06 7.83 11.88
CA GLY A 183 5.77 7.88 10.60
C GLY A 183 7.23 8.32 10.71
N MET A 184 8.02 8.03 9.68
CA MET A 184 9.38 8.54 9.55
C MET A 184 9.40 10.06 9.33
N THR A 185 10.31 10.76 9.99
CA THR A 185 10.47 12.22 9.85
C THR A 185 11.51 12.60 8.77
N SER A 186 12.54 11.77 8.57
CA SER A 186 13.63 12.02 7.62
C SER A 186 13.19 11.76 6.17
N ALA A 187 13.26 12.77 5.32
CA ALA A 187 12.94 12.61 3.89
C ALA A 187 13.93 11.70 3.15
N PRO A 188 15.26 11.84 3.30
CA PRO A 188 16.21 10.88 2.73
C PRO A 188 15.97 9.45 3.23
N GLY A 189 15.69 9.28 4.53
CA GLY A 189 15.37 7.96 5.08
C GLY A 189 14.14 7.32 4.45
N ARG A 190 13.08 8.10 4.17
CA ARG A 190 11.88 7.62 3.46
C ARG A 190 12.19 7.14 2.04
N ILE A 191 13.07 7.84 1.32
CA ILE A 191 13.47 7.46 -0.04
C ILE A 191 14.25 6.15 0.00
N VAL A 192 15.26 6.03 0.87
CA VAL A 192 16.02 4.79 1.04
C VAL A 192 15.12 3.63 1.45
N TYR A 193 14.19 3.86 2.38
CA TYR A 193 13.21 2.86 2.79
C TYR A 193 12.38 2.35 1.61
N LEU A 194 11.76 3.27 0.82
CA LEU A 194 10.95 2.89 -0.33
C LEU A 194 11.75 2.13 -1.38
N PHE A 195 12.97 2.56 -1.66
CA PHE A 195 13.86 1.87 -2.59
C PHE A 195 14.15 0.44 -2.14
N LEU A 196 14.50 0.24 -0.87
CA LEU A 196 14.79 -1.10 -0.34
C LEU A 196 13.53 -1.97 -0.26
N ALA A 197 12.48 -1.46 0.38
CA ALA A 197 11.30 -2.26 0.73
C ALA A 197 10.41 -2.60 -0.46
N ALA A 198 10.26 -1.66 -1.39
CA ALA A 198 9.27 -1.75 -2.46
C ALA A 198 9.86 -1.89 -3.87
N ALA A 199 11.16 -1.64 -4.04
CA ALA A 199 11.82 -1.80 -5.33
C ALA A 199 12.85 -2.96 -5.32
N LEU A 200 13.82 -2.91 -4.41
CA LEU A 200 14.95 -3.85 -4.44
C LEU A 200 14.58 -5.27 -3.99
N VAL A 201 13.96 -5.42 -2.82
CA VAL A 201 13.66 -6.75 -2.26
C VAL A 201 12.69 -7.55 -3.13
N PRO A 202 11.60 -6.98 -3.67
CA PRO A 202 10.69 -7.69 -4.57
C PRO A 202 11.31 -8.12 -5.91
N MET A 203 12.44 -7.53 -6.31
CA MET A 203 13.14 -7.95 -7.54
C MET A 203 13.65 -9.39 -7.45
N ILE A 204 13.99 -9.89 -6.25
CA ILE A 204 14.54 -11.23 -6.06
C ILE A 204 13.48 -12.29 -6.42
N PRO A 205 12.33 -12.39 -5.73
CA PRO A 205 11.31 -13.36 -6.11
C PRO A 205 10.76 -13.14 -7.53
N GLY A 206 10.60 -11.88 -7.97
CA GLY A 206 10.21 -11.57 -9.34
C GLY A 206 11.20 -12.08 -10.39
N GLY A 207 12.51 -12.07 -10.06
CA GLY A 207 13.56 -12.67 -10.89
C GLY A 207 13.39 -14.19 -11.02
N PHE A 208 13.21 -14.89 -9.90
CA PHE A 208 13.00 -16.34 -9.89
C PHE A 208 11.77 -16.73 -10.72
N ILE A 209 10.65 -16.02 -10.56
CA ILE A 209 9.43 -16.28 -11.32
C ILE A 209 9.63 -16.03 -12.81
N THR A 210 10.35 -14.95 -13.19
CA THR A 210 10.59 -14.59 -14.60
C THR A 210 11.51 -15.57 -15.32
N PHE A 211 12.57 -16.04 -14.66
CA PHE A 211 13.62 -16.83 -15.29
C PHE A 211 13.51 -18.33 -15.01
N SER A 212 12.44 -18.78 -14.36
CA SER A 212 12.17 -20.21 -14.19
C SER A 212 12.00 -20.90 -15.54
N PRO A 213 12.65 -22.06 -15.77
CA PRO A 213 12.51 -22.81 -17.02
C PRO A 213 11.20 -23.60 -17.10
N SER A 214 10.46 -23.73 -16.00
CA SER A 214 9.20 -24.47 -15.89
C SER A 214 8.15 -23.68 -15.10
N ALA A 215 6.88 -24.09 -15.24
CA ALA A 215 5.80 -23.56 -14.41
C ALA A 215 6.04 -23.96 -12.94
N LEU A 216 5.90 -22.96 -12.04
CA LEU A 216 6.13 -23.13 -10.59
C LEU A 216 4.83 -23.36 -9.82
N TYR A 217 3.70 -22.89 -10.36
CA TYR A 217 2.41 -22.86 -9.68
C TYR A 217 1.45 -23.87 -10.29
N SER A 218 1.18 -24.97 -9.58
CA SER A 218 0.22 -25.99 -10.01
C SER A 218 -1.17 -25.42 -10.25
N THR A 219 -1.56 -24.41 -9.47
CA THR A 219 -2.84 -23.70 -9.60
C THR A 219 -3.04 -23.13 -11.00
N TYR A 220 -2.02 -22.51 -11.60
CA TYR A 220 -2.10 -21.87 -12.92
C TYR A 220 -1.65 -22.83 -14.03
N GLU A 221 -0.80 -23.79 -13.76
CA GLU A 221 -0.40 -24.81 -14.72
C GLU A 221 -1.57 -25.70 -15.13
N LEU A 222 -2.38 -26.13 -14.14
CA LEU A 222 -3.54 -27.00 -14.33
C LEU A 222 -4.84 -26.25 -14.65
N ALA A 223 -4.82 -24.90 -14.64
CA ALA A 223 -5.98 -24.09 -14.96
C ALA A 223 -6.41 -24.23 -16.43
N PRO A 224 -7.71 -24.08 -16.72
CA PRO A 224 -8.18 -23.94 -18.08
C PRO A 224 -7.50 -22.77 -18.80
N ARG A 225 -7.14 -22.95 -20.05
CA ARG A 225 -6.33 -21.98 -20.81
C ARG A 225 -7.09 -20.68 -21.11
N VAL A 226 -6.43 -19.56 -20.84
CA VAL A 226 -6.91 -18.22 -21.17
C VAL A 226 -5.78 -17.47 -21.91
N GLY A 227 -5.65 -17.72 -23.21
CA GLY A 227 -4.66 -17.06 -24.07
C GLY A 227 -3.24 -17.59 -23.95
N LEU A 228 -2.52 -17.24 -22.89
CA LEU A 228 -1.09 -17.56 -22.71
C LEU A 228 -0.85 -19.00 -22.26
N SER A 229 0.35 -19.55 -22.56
CA SER A 229 0.81 -20.78 -21.91
C SER A 229 1.16 -20.49 -20.44
N PRO A 230 1.09 -21.48 -19.50
CA PRO A 230 1.37 -21.23 -18.11
C PRO A 230 2.76 -20.69 -17.84
N LEU A 231 3.76 -21.13 -18.59
CA LEU A 231 5.13 -20.64 -18.45
C LEU A 231 5.25 -19.17 -18.90
N HIS A 232 4.69 -18.81 -20.06
CA HIS A 232 4.73 -17.42 -20.52
C HIS A 232 3.92 -16.48 -19.62
N ASP A 233 2.76 -16.93 -19.12
CA ASP A 233 1.96 -16.17 -18.16
C ASP A 233 2.70 -15.96 -16.85
N GLN A 234 3.37 -16.99 -16.32
CA GLN A 234 4.22 -16.89 -15.14
C GLN A 234 5.39 -15.93 -15.36
N GLN A 235 6.08 -16.00 -16.50
CA GLN A 235 7.17 -15.09 -16.83
C GLN A 235 6.67 -13.64 -16.88
N LEU A 236 5.50 -13.39 -17.46
CA LEU A 236 4.83 -12.09 -17.45
C LEU A 236 4.50 -11.65 -16.02
N ALA A 237 4.01 -12.56 -15.17
CA ALA A 237 3.77 -12.27 -13.74
C ALA A 237 5.04 -11.77 -13.04
N GLY A 238 6.19 -12.43 -13.27
CA GLY A 238 7.47 -12.01 -12.73
C GLY A 238 7.92 -10.61 -13.24
N VAL A 239 7.64 -10.31 -14.52
CA VAL A 239 7.89 -8.97 -15.09
C VAL A 239 7.00 -7.92 -14.42
N ILE A 240 5.70 -8.20 -14.25
CA ILE A 240 4.76 -7.31 -13.55
C ILE A 240 5.24 -7.08 -12.11
N MET A 241 5.70 -8.11 -11.42
CA MET A 241 6.24 -7.98 -10.05
C MET A 241 7.42 -7.02 -9.97
N LYS A 242 8.34 -7.08 -10.95
CA LYS A 242 9.52 -6.20 -11.00
C LYS A 242 9.19 -4.77 -11.41
N LEU A 243 8.31 -4.58 -12.38
CA LEU A 243 8.05 -3.28 -13.01
C LEU A 243 6.79 -2.60 -12.50
N GLY A 244 5.81 -3.36 -12.00
CA GLY A 244 4.49 -2.83 -11.62
C GLY A 244 4.51 -1.83 -10.47
N SER A 245 5.46 -1.95 -9.53
CA SER A 245 5.61 -1.00 -8.42
C SER A 245 6.31 0.31 -8.83
N ILE A 246 7.07 0.31 -9.95
CA ILE A 246 7.91 1.43 -10.38
C ILE A 246 7.14 2.75 -10.46
N PRO A 247 6.01 2.86 -11.18
CA PRO A 247 5.32 4.13 -11.33
C PRO A 247 4.92 4.75 -9.98
N VAL A 248 4.43 3.92 -9.06
CA VAL A 248 3.95 4.38 -7.75
C VAL A 248 5.11 4.76 -6.84
N VAL A 249 6.12 3.88 -6.73
CA VAL A 249 7.28 4.07 -5.84
C VAL A 249 8.11 5.26 -6.29
N TRP A 250 8.42 5.38 -7.59
CA TRP A 250 9.19 6.52 -8.10
C TRP A 250 8.44 7.83 -7.99
N THR A 251 7.11 7.83 -8.22
CA THR A 251 6.28 9.02 -7.98
C THR A 251 6.33 9.42 -6.51
N ALA A 252 6.19 8.48 -5.59
CA ALA A 252 6.26 8.76 -4.15
C ALA A 252 7.64 9.31 -3.75
N MET A 253 8.72 8.69 -4.21
CA MET A 253 10.10 9.18 -3.97
C MET A 253 10.31 10.57 -4.55
N GLY A 254 9.84 10.83 -5.77
CA GLY A 254 9.89 12.14 -6.41
C GLY A 254 9.14 13.22 -5.61
N VAL A 255 7.92 12.93 -5.17
CA VAL A 255 7.13 13.86 -4.33
C VAL A 255 7.84 14.15 -3.01
N ILE A 256 8.43 13.15 -2.36
CA ILE A 256 9.18 13.31 -1.12
C ILE A 256 10.41 14.20 -1.37
N TRP A 257 11.16 13.91 -2.43
CA TRP A 257 12.37 14.66 -2.82
C TRP A 257 12.07 16.13 -3.10
N PHE A 258 11.10 16.44 -3.98
CA PHE A 258 10.78 17.82 -4.35
C PHE A 258 10.23 18.65 -3.17
N ARG A 259 9.41 18.02 -2.30
CA ARG A 259 8.94 18.69 -1.08
C ARG A 259 10.08 18.97 -0.10
N TRP A 260 11.00 18.05 0.07
CA TRP A 260 12.18 18.22 0.91
C TRP A 260 13.10 19.30 0.36
N TYR A 261 13.43 19.24 -0.92
CA TYR A 261 14.29 20.22 -1.61
C TYR A 261 13.72 21.63 -1.50
N LYS A 262 12.43 21.83 -1.77
CA LYS A 262 11.75 23.14 -1.63
C LYS A 262 11.86 23.68 -0.20
N LYS A 263 11.68 22.84 0.81
CA LYS A 263 11.78 23.23 2.22
C LYS A 263 13.21 23.57 2.61
N ASP A 264 14.17 22.82 2.14
CA ASP A 264 15.59 23.00 2.46
C ASP A 264 16.17 24.25 1.80
N SER A 265 15.79 24.53 0.55
CA SER A 265 16.20 25.73 -0.20
C SER A 265 15.72 27.04 0.45
N GLN A 266 14.62 27.00 1.21
CA GLN A 266 14.08 28.19 1.90
C GLN A 266 14.76 28.47 3.25
N ARG A 267 15.46 27.51 3.85
CA ARG A 267 16.13 27.65 5.15
C ARG A 267 17.24 28.71 5.20
N PRO A 268 18.10 28.88 4.18
CA PRO A 268 19.17 29.87 4.20
C PRO A 268 18.67 31.31 4.21
N VAL A 269 17.53 31.56 3.53
CA VAL A 269 16.95 32.92 3.43
C VAL A 269 16.42 33.37 4.80
N HIS A 270 15.72 32.50 5.52
CA HIS A 270 15.22 32.83 6.84
C HIS A 270 16.33 32.99 7.89
N ARG A 271 17.41 32.22 7.80
CA ARG A 271 18.55 32.33 8.70
C ARG A 271 19.32 33.65 8.49
N ARG A 272 19.50 34.09 7.24
CA ARG A 272 20.12 35.38 6.91
C ARG A 272 19.24 36.55 7.36
N ALA A 273 17.93 36.48 7.18
CA ALA A 273 16.98 37.50 7.62
C ALA A 273 16.90 37.61 9.16
N ALA A 274 17.01 36.49 9.87
CA ALA A 274 17.04 36.50 11.34
C ALA A 274 18.34 37.11 11.89
N VAL A 275 19.49 36.77 11.30
CA VAL A 275 20.81 37.36 11.65
C VAL A 275 20.87 38.88 11.39
N GLN A 276 20.20 39.34 10.34
CA GLN A 276 20.09 40.80 10.04
C GLN A 276 19.13 41.55 10.98
N ARG A 277 18.18 40.85 11.60
CA ARG A 277 17.21 41.51 12.54
C ARG A 277 17.76 41.59 13.97
N ASP A 278 18.79 40.82 14.29
CA ASP A 278 19.42 40.82 15.61
C ASP A 278 20.94 41.06 15.43
N PRO A 279 21.35 42.33 15.14
CA PRO A 279 22.78 42.65 15.07
C PRO A 279 23.35 42.50 16.50
N ALA A 280 24.48 41.75 16.58
CA ALA A 280 25.20 41.54 17.81
C ALA A 280 25.40 42.88 18.54
N PRO A 281 25.24 42.93 19.88
CA PRO A 281 25.50 44.16 20.63
C PRO A 281 26.95 44.62 20.36
N ALA A 282 27.07 45.89 19.94
CA ALA A 282 28.37 46.50 19.71
C ALA A 282 29.23 46.35 20.99
N GLU A 283 30.37 45.69 20.81
CA GLU A 283 31.42 45.58 21.88
C GLU A 283 31.74 47.02 22.30
N GLY A 284 31.35 47.33 23.54
CA GLY A 284 31.61 48.58 24.15
C GLY A 284 33.13 48.84 24.27
N SER A 285 33.56 49.89 23.63
CA SER A 285 34.91 50.44 23.75
C SER A 285 35.19 50.74 25.22
N THR A 286 35.98 49.92 25.89
CA THR A 286 36.65 50.27 27.13
C THR A 286 37.81 51.17 26.81
N HIS A 287 37.57 52.53 26.80
CA HIS A 287 38.62 53.47 26.98
C HIS A 287 39.09 53.42 28.43
N ALA A 288 40.32 53.00 28.60
CA ALA A 288 41.14 53.21 29.79
C ALA A 288 41.40 54.68 29.98
N LEU A 289 41.13 55.20 31.16
CA LEU A 289 41.74 56.41 31.68
C LEU A 289 42.45 56.07 33.02
N HIS A 290 43.77 56.32 33.00
CA HIS A 290 44.74 56.53 34.08
C HIS A 290 44.93 55.46 35.12
#